data_e749e743452e1107422392661b4074a5
#
_entry.id   e749e743452e1107422392661b4074a5
#
_cell.length_a   1.000
_cell.length_b   1.000
_cell.length_c   1.000
_cell.angle_alpha   90.00
_cell.angle_beta   90.00
_cell.angle_gamma   90.00
#
_symmetry.space_group_name_H-M   'P 1'
#
loop_
_entity.id
_entity.type
_entity.pdbx_description
1 polymer ?
#
loop_
_entity_poly.entity_id
_entity_poly.type
_entity_poly.pdbx_seq_one_letter_code
_entity_poly.pdbx_strand_id
1 'polypeptide(L)'
;MTSARTRERLIQRLGETGITNQAVLERIRSVPRHLFVDEALASRAYEDTALPIGQGQTISQPWVVALMTQALVSGLDKALMKVLEVGTGCGYQTAVLSPFVRQLFTIERIASLQQSARNRLNELGIDNIRYRHGDGFQGWPGQAPFDGIIVAAAPAEVPTALLDQLSEGGRLIIPVGPAGQQDLVCYTRTADGLKREQLSRVSFVPLVEGTG
;
A
#
# COMPACT_ATOMS: atom_id res chain seq x y z
N MET A 1 16.58 16.69 11.95
CA MET A 1 16.28 15.59 12.90
C MET A 1 14.78 15.43 12.98
N THR A 2 14.25 14.29 12.57
CA THR A 2 12.84 13.93 12.74
C THR A 2 12.63 13.55 14.21
N SER A 3 11.97 14.41 14.98
CA SER A 3 11.82 14.19 16.41
C SER A 3 10.71 13.16 16.71
N ALA A 4 10.86 12.36 17.78
CA ALA A 4 9.81 11.49 18.29
C ALA A 4 8.47 12.24 18.45
N ARG A 5 8.52 13.50 18.87
CA ARG A 5 7.35 14.37 19.01
C ARG A 5 6.58 14.61 17.71
N THR A 6 7.29 14.74 16.57
CA THR A 6 6.63 14.94 15.26
C THR A 6 5.89 13.67 14.85
N ARG A 7 6.49 12.51 15.12
CA ARG A 7 5.90 11.20 14.85
C ARG A 7 4.64 10.99 15.72
N GLU A 8 4.69 11.28 17.01
CA GLU A 8 3.52 11.17 17.90
C GLU A 8 2.36 12.07 17.47
N ARG A 9 2.64 13.30 17.01
CA ARG A 9 1.60 14.18 16.47
C ARG A 9 0.93 13.60 15.21
N LEU A 10 1.69 12.93 14.35
CA LEU A 10 1.11 12.23 13.21
C LEU A 10 0.16 11.12 13.69
N ILE A 11 0.60 10.26 14.63
CA ILE A 11 -0.21 9.15 15.14
C ILE A 11 -1.52 9.65 15.79
N GLN A 12 -1.44 10.71 16.60
CA GLN A 12 -2.62 11.33 17.17
C GLN A 12 -3.60 11.79 16.08
N ARG A 13 -3.12 12.51 15.07
CA ARG A 13 -3.93 12.97 13.94
C ARG A 13 -4.60 11.81 13.18
N LEU A 14 -3.88 10.72 12.93
CA LEU A 14 -4.42 9.55 12.28
C LEU A 14 -5.57 8.94 13.10
N GLY A 15 -5.42 8.85 14.42
CA GLY A 15 -6.49 8.40 15.33
C GLY A 15 -7.73 9.29 15.26
N GLU A 16 -7.53 10.61 15.26
CA GLU A 16 -8.61 11.61 15.17
C GLU A 16 -9.33 11.57 13.81
N THR A 17 -8.67 11.10 12.75
CA THR A 17 -9.20 11.00 11.39
C THR A 17 -9.72 9.61 11.02
N GLY A 18 -9.98 8.73 12.01
CA GLY A 18 -10.70 7.48 11.80
C GLY A 18 -9.82 6.22 11.68
N ILE A 19 -8.52 6.33 11.93
CA ILE A 19 -7.68 5.13 12.04
C ILE A 19 -7.78 4.59 13.47
N THR A 20 -8.51 3.50 13.64
CA THR A 20 -8.83 2.91 14.95
C THR A 20 -8.02 1.66 15.28
N ASN A 21 -7.43 1.01 14.26
CA ASN A 21 -6.63 -0.19 14.45
C ASN A 21 -5.27 0.17 15.09
N GLN A 22 -5.10 -0.20 16.36
CA GLN A 22 -3.91 0.15 17.15
C GLN A 22 -2.63 -0.48 16.59
N ALA A 23 -2.71 -1.69 16.03
CA ALA A 23 -1.55 -2.34 15.42
C ALA A 23 -1.09 -1.58 14.16
N VAL A 24 -2.01 -1.03 13.37
CA VAL A 24 -1.69 -0.18 12.21
C VAL A 24 -1.06 1.13 12.67
N LEU A 25 -1.63 1.80 13.68
CA LEU A 25 -1.05 3.03 14.24
C LEU A 25 0.37 2.78 14.77
N GLU A 26 0.58 1.68 15.49
CA GLU A 26 1.90 1.32 16.00
C GLU A 26 2.88 1.04 14.87
N ARG A 27 2.41 0.43 13.78
CA ARG A 27 3.27 0.17 12.64
C ARG A 27 3.67 1.46 11.91
N ILE A 28 2.75 2.40 11.72
CA ILE A 28 3.06 3.74 11.18
C ILE A 28 4.04 4.48 12.11
N ARG A 29 3.90 4.33 13.43
CA ARG A 29 4.82 4.92 14.42
C ARG A 29 6.23 4.34 14.31
N SER A 30 6.36 3.02 14.16
CA SER A 30 7.64 2.32 14.20
C SER A 30 8.43 2.41 12.89
N VAL A 31 7.77 2.40 11.73
CA VAL A 31 8.45 2.49 10.43
C VAL A 31 9.07 3.88 10.22
N PRO A 32 10.39 3.98 10.00
CA PRO A 32 11.08 5.26 9.85
C PRO A 32 10.81 5.88 8.47
N ARG A 33 9.64 6.51 8.29
CA ARG A 33 9.17 7.05 7.00
C ARG A 33 10.19 7.98 6.32
N HIS A 34 10.99 8.71 7.09
CA HIS A 34 12.03 9.61 6.56
C HIS A 34 13.13 8.88 5.77
N LEU A 35 13.31 7.56 5.95
CA LEU A 35 14.23 6.75 5.15
C LEU A 35 13.66 6.39 3.76
N PHE A 36 12.38 6.67 3.50
CA PHE A 36 11.68 6.34 2.26
C PHE A 36 11.51 7.55 1.32
N VAL A 37 12.02 8.71 1.69
CA VAL A 37 12.03 9.94 0.89
C VAL A 37 13.46 10.42 0.68
N ASP A 38 13.64 11.36 -0.22
CA ASP A 38 14.93 12.06 -0.38
C ASP A 38 15.32 12.77 0.91
N GLU A 39 16.63 12.86 1.20
CA GLU A 39 17.15 13.51 2.42
C GLU A 39 16.66 14.95 2.56
N ALA A 40 16.55 15.67 1.46
CA ALA A 40 16.02 17.05 1.46
C ALA A 40 14.58 17.14 1.94
N LEU A 41 13.81 16.07 1.85
CA LEU A 41 12.42 15.97 2.28
C LEU A 41 12.25 15.27 3.64
N ALA A 42 13.33 14.78 4.25
CA ALA A 42 13.27 14.02 5.50
C ALA A 42 12.57 14.78 6.65
N SER A 43 12.73 16.10 6.72
CA SER A 43 12.06 16.94 7.72
C SER A 43 10.53 16.96 7.57
N ARG A 44 10.02 16.74 6.36
CA ARG A 44 8.60 16.74 6.00
C ARG A 44 7.98 15.33 6.02
N ALA A 45 8.79 14.30 6.20
CA ALA A 45 8.36 12.90 6.08
C ALA A 45 7.18 12.52 7.00
N TYR A 46 6.98 13.22 8.11
CA TYR A 46 5.90 12.99 9.07
C TYR A 46 4.75 14.01 8.98
N GLU A 47 4.74 14.84 7.92
CA GLU A 47 3.55 15.56 7.50
C GLU A 47 2.55 14.57 6.91
N ASP A 48 1.25 14.78 7.15
CA ASP A 48 0.22 13.92 6.56
C ASP A 48 -0.08 14.35 5.12
N THR A 49 0.92 14.16 4.26
CA THR A 49 0.88 14.51 2.83
C THR A 49 1.70 13.52 2.00
N ALA A 50 1.39 13.43 0.70
CA ALA A 50 2.23 12.74 -0.27
C ALA A 50 3.49 13.55 -0.57
N LEU A 51 4.62 12.87 -0.81
CA LEU A 51 5.89 13.50 -1.16
C LEU A 51 6.49 12.80 -2.39
N PRO A 52 7.25 13.53 -3.23
CA PRO A 52 7.90 12.92 -4.41
C PRO A 52 9.00 11.94 -3.99
N ILE A 53 9.14 10.86 -4.79
CA ILE A 53 10.18 9.82 -4.62
C ILE A 53 11.01 9.62 -5.89
N GLY A 54 10.91 10.56 -6.84
CA GLY A 54 11.53 10.46 -8.17
C GLY A 54 10.64 9.71 -9.18
N GLN A 55 11.08 9.66 -10.43
CA GLN A 55 10.38 8.99 -11.54
C GLN A 55 8.91 9.42 -11.73
N GLY A 56 8.56 10.66 -11.34
CA GLY A 56 7.17 11.13 -11.36
C GLY A 56 6.25 10.44 -10.36
N GLN A 57 6.79 9.68 -9.39
CA GLN A 57 6.03 8.93 -8.39
C GLN A 57 6.09 9.60 -7.01
N THR A 58 5.18 9.17 -6.12
CA THR A 58 5.08 9.71 -4.77
C THR A 58 5.00 8.60 -3.73
N ILE A 59 5.52 8.86 -2.52
CA ILE A 59 5.12 8.13 -1.33
C ILE A 59 3.74 8.61 -0.91
N SER A 60 2.80 7.70 -0.73
CA SER A 60 1.42 8.04 -0.37
C SER A 60 1.35 8.73 1.00
N GLN A 61 0.36 9.60 1.17
CA GLN A 61 0.04 10.24 2.44
C GLN A 61 -0.09 9.21 3.57
N PRO A 62 0.48 9.45 4.77
CA PRO A 62 0.41 8.51 5.89
C PRO A 62 -1.00 8.04 6.24
N TRP A 63 -1.98 8.96 6.23
CA TRP A 63 -3.38 8.61 6.45
C TRP A 63 -3.90 7.58 5.44
N VAL A 64 -3.59 7.76 4.16
CA VAL A 64 -4.02 6.83 3.10
C VAL A 64 -3.38 5.45 3.30
N VAL A 65 -2.08 5.40 3.60
CA VAL A 65 -1.37 4.13 3.90
C VAL A 65 -2.02 3.42 5.10
N ALA A 66 -2.33 4.16 6.17
CA ALA A 66 -2.99 3.61 7.35
C ALA A 66 -4.41 3.11 7.04
N LEU A 67 -5.20 3.88 6.29
CA LEU A 67 -6.57 3.52 5.89
C LEU A 67 -6.59 2.25 5.04
N MET A 68 -5.73 2.18 4.01
CA MET A 68 -5.64 1.00 3.13
C MET A 68 -5.21 -0.24 3.91
N THR A 69 -4.21 -0.10 4.79
CA THR A 69 -3.76 -1.20 5.66
C THR A 69 -4.87 -1.62 6.62
N GLN A 70 -5.52 -0.68 7.31
CA GLN A 70 -6.64 -0.96 8.21
C GLN A 70 -7.79 -1.68 7.48
N ALA A 71 -8.20 -1.19 6.31
CA ALA A 71 -9.26 -1.82 5.52
C ALA A 71 -8.94 -3.26 5.12
N LEU A 72 -7.64 -3.54 4.86
CA LEU A 72 -7.19 -4.88 4.51
C LEU A 72 -7.19 -5.84 5.70
N VAL A 73 -6.72 -5.39 6.89
CA VAL A 73 -6.43 -6.27 8.03
C VAL A 73 -7.49 -6.29 9.12
N SER A 74 -8.44 -5.33 9.14
CA SER A 74 -9.44 -5.25 10.20
C SER A 74 -10.47 -6.37 10.13
N GLY A 75 -10.88 -6.87 11.29
CA GLY A 75 -11.85 -7.95 11.42
C GLY A 75 -11.31 -9.34 11.08
N LEU A 76 -9.98 -9.49 10.99
CA LEU A 76 -9.33 -10.77 10.78
C LEU A 76 -8.76 -11.30 12.10
N ASP A 77 -9.08 -12.55 12.43
CA ASP A 77 -8.61 -13.19 13.66
C ASP A 77 -7.16 -13.70 13.56
N LYS A 78 -6.59 -13.68 12.36
CA LYS A 78 -5.23 -14.17 12.08
C LYS A 78 -4.54 -13.35 11.00
N ALA A 79 -3.20 -13.41 10.97
CA ALA A 79 -2.41 -12.83 9.89
C ALA A 79 -2.80 -13.42 8.53
N LEU A 80 -2.81 -12.56 7.51
CA LEU A 80 -3.00 -12.96 6.12
C LEU A 80 -1.86 -13.85 5.66
N MET A 81 -2.16 -14.89 4.87
CA MET A 81 -1.12 -15.80 4.38
C MET A 81 -0.38 -15.21 3.19
N LYS A 82 -1.13 -14.69 2.21
CA LYS A 82 -0.59 -14.11 0.99
C LYS A 82 -1.25 -12.77 0.68
N VAL A 83 -0.46 -11.74 0.50
CA VAL A 83 -0.93 -10.43 0.03
C VAL A 83 -0.13 -9.99 -1.18
N LEU A 84 -0.81 -9.41 -2.16
CA LEU A 84 -0.20 -8.74 -3.31
C LEU A 84 -0.28 -7.23 -3.13
N GLU A 85 0.84 -6.56 -3.30
CA GLU A 85 0.95 -5.12 -3.46
C GLU A 85 1.26 -4.79 -4.93
N VAL A 86 0.52 -3.88 -5.52
CA VAL A 86 0.77 -3.33 -6.85
C VAL A 86 1.24 -1.88 -6.69
N GLY A 87 2.47 -1.61 -7.14
CA GLY A 87 3.13 -0.32 -6.95
C GLY A 87 3.99 -0.31 -5.67
N THR A 88 5.15 -0.98 -5.70
CA THR A 88 6.13 -0.98 -4.58
C THR A 88 6.61 0.43 -4.25
N GLY A 89 6.86 1.26 -5.29
CA GLY A 89 7.37 2.61 -5.16
C GLY A 89 8.66 2.66 -4.34
N CYS A 90 8.64 3.44 -3.25
CA CYS A 90 9.78 3.49 -2.32
C CYS A 90 9.82 2.34 -1.31
N GLY A 91 8.78 1.51 -1.20
CA GLY A 91 8.66 0.40 -0.25
C GLY A 91 8.02 0.77 1.10
N TYR A 92 7.48 1.97 1.28
CA TYR A 92 6.91 2.37 2.57
C TYR A 92 5.63 1.60 2.92
N GLN A 93 4.67 1.50 1.97
CA GLN A 93 3.46 0.68 2.16
C GLN A 93 3.84 -0.78 2.41
N THR A 94 4.83 -1.30 1.67
CA THR A 94 5.40 -2.65 1.85
C THR A 94 5.90 -2.85 3.28
N ALA A 95 6.70 -1.89 3.80
CA ALA A 95 7.23 -1.95 5.17
C ALA A 95 6.14 -1.90 6.23
N VAL A 96 5.10 -1.07 6.04
CA VAL A 96 3.96 -0.98 6.95
C VAL A 96 3.17 -2.29 6.98
N LEU A 97 2.93 -2.88 5.80
CA LEU A 97 2.09 -4.06 5.64
C LEU A 97 2.77 -5.37 6.05
N SER A 98 4.10 -5.46 5.94
CA SER A 98 4.87 -6.70 6.11
C SER A 98 4.57 -7.51 7.37
N PRO A 99 4.36 -6.94 8.60
CA PRO A 99 4.13 -7.75 9.79
C PRO A 99 2.71 -8.32 9.91
N PHE A 100 1.78 -7.84 9.08
CA PHE A 100 0.40 -8.34 9.06
C PHE A 100 0.20 -9.55 8.16
N VAL A 101 1.24 -9.95 7.42
CA VAL A 101 1.17 -10.97 6.39
C VAL A 101 2.30 -11.98 6.53
N ARG A 102 2.03 -13.25 6.23
CA ARG A 102 3.10 -14.26 6.22
C ARG A 102 4.04 -14.07 5.03
N GLN A 103 3.48 -13.80 3.84
CA GLN A 103 4.26 -13.54 2.63
C GLN A 103 3.63 -12.40 1.82
N LEU A 104 4.43 -11.38 1.56
CA LEU A 104 4.06 -10.23 0.77
C LEU A 104 4.69 -10.33 -0.62
N PHE A 105 3.85 -10.26 -1.64
CA PHE A 105 4.25 -10.18 -3.04
C PHE A 105 4.11 -8.73 -3.47
N THR A 106 5.10 -8.17 -4.15
CA THR A 106 5.02 -6.79 -4.62
C THR A 106 5.48 -6.66 -6.07
N ILE A 107 4.70 -5.92 -6.86
CA ILE A 107 4.96 -5.65 -8.27
C ILE A 107 5.28 -4.17 -8.45
N GLU A 108 6.35 -3.89 -9.18
CA GLU A 108 6.72 -2.53 -9.58
C GLU A 108 7.07 -2.51 -11.08
N ARG A 109 6.54 -1.52 -11.79
CA ARG A 109 6.82 -1.34 -13.22
C ARG A 109 8.13 -0.60 -13.51
N ILE A 110 8.66 0.13 -12.54
CA ILE A 110 9.88 0.94 -12.65
C ILE A 110 11.02 0.21 -11.95
N ALA A 111 11.91 -0.40 -12.73
CA ALA A 111 12.99 -1.25 -12.21
C ALA A 111 13.88 -0.56 -11.18
N SER A 112 14.21 0.73 -11.38
CA SER A 112 15.06 1.50 -10.46
C SER A 112 14.39 1.73 -9.11
N LEU A 113 13.07 1.99 -9.07
CA LEU A 113 12.31 2.10 -7.82
C LEU A 113 12.27 0.77 -7.08
N GLN A 114 11.98 -0.34 -7.79
CA GLN A 114 11.97 -1.67 -7.17
C GLN A 114 13.32 -2.01 -6.53
N GLN A 115 14.42 -1.76 -7.23
CA GLN A 115 15.75 -2.06 -6.71
C GLN A 115 16.07 -1.23 -5.46
N SER A 116 15.75 0.06 -5.48
CA SER A 116 15.94 0.96 -4.33
C SER A 116 15.08 0.56 -3.14
N ALA A 117 13.82 0.20 -3.37
CA ALA A 117 12.91 -0.30 -2.34
C ALA A 117 13.42 -1.60 -1.72
N ARG A 118 13.85 -2.56 -2.55
CA ARG A 118 14.40 -3.84 -2.10
C ARG A 118 15.62 -3.65 -1.20
N ASN A 119 16.56 -2.78 -1.58
CA ASN A 119 17.75 -2.50 -0.76
C ASN A 119 17.34 -1.95 0.61
N ARG A 120 16.47 -0.94 0.62
CA ARG A 120 15.99 -0.30 1.85
C ARG A 120 15.24 -1.27 2.76
N LEU A 121 14.36 -2.10 2.21
CA LEU A 121 13.60 -3.08 2.98
C LEU A 121 14.51 -4.17 3.57
N ASN A 122 15.55 -4.59 2.85
CA ASN A 122 16.58 -5.50 3.35
C ASN A 122 17.38 -4.87 4.51
N GLU A 123 17.78 -3.59 4.39
CA GLU A 123 18.47 -2.85 5.47
C GLU A 123 17.61 -2.73 6.72
N LEU A 124 16.28 -2.69 6.57
CA LEU A 124 15.32 -2.69 7.67
C LEU A 124 15.01 -4.09 8.22
N GLY A 125 15.65 -5.13 7.69
CA GLY A 125 15.47 -6.52 8.14
C GLY A 125 14.10 -7.11 7.78
N ILE A 126 13.45 -6.62 6.73
CA ILE A 126 12.16 -7.13 6.26
C ILE A 126 12.40 -8.17 5.17
N ASP A 127 12.16 -9.44 5.46
CA ASP A 127 12.57 -10.60 4.66
C ASP A 127 11.42 -11.41 4.05
N ASN A 128 10.17 -11.14 4.45
CA ASN A 128 8.99 -11.88 3.97
C ASN A 128 8.42 -11.37 2.64
N ILE A 129 9.24 -10.71 1.79
CA ILE A 129 8.82 -10.06 0.56
C ILE A 129 9.32 -10.83 -0.67
N ARG A 130 8.44 -10.96 -1.67
CA ARG A 130 8.77 -11.42 -3.03
C ARG A 130 8.55 -10.28 -4.02
N TYR A 131 9.58 -9.95 -4.78
CA TYR A 131 9.58 -8.83 -5.72
C TYR A 131 9.39 -9.31 -7.15
N ARG A 132 8.61 -8.58 -7.94
CA ARG A 132 8.47 -8.78 -9.38
C ARG A 132 8.53 -7.43 -10.10
N HIS A 133 9.44 -7.29 -11.04
CA HIS A 133 9.37 -6.22 -12.04
C HIS A 133 8.35 -6.62 -13.10
N GLY A 134 7.29 -5.83 -13.29
CA GLY A 134 6.20 -6.19 -14.18
C GLY A 134 5.02 -5.23 -14.18
N ASP A 135 4.06 -5.56 -15.04
CA ASP A 135 2.82 -4.83 -15.19
C ASP A 135 1.84 -5.15 -14.06
N GLY A 136 1.43 -4.11 -13.33
CA GLY A 136 0.49 -4.22 -12.22
C GLY A 136 -0.94 -4.58 -12.62
N PHE A 137 -1.36 -4.27 -13.85
CA PHE A 137 -2.68 -4.64 -14.36
C PHE A 137 -2.88 -6.16 -14.40
N GLN A 138 -1.81 -6.92 -14.63
CA GLN A 138 -1.84 -8.37 -14.73
C GLN A 138 -1.85 -9.07 -13.36
N GLY A 139 -1.52 -8.35 -12.28
CA GLY A 139 -1.29 -8.97 -10.99
C GLY A 139 -0.16 -10.01 -11.05
N TRP A 140 -0.30 -11.09 -10.27
CA TRP A 140 0.67 -12.20 -10.24
C TRP A 140 -0.03 -13.56 -10.27
N PRO A 141 -0.57 -13.99 -11.43
CA PRO A 141 -1.40 -15.21 -11.53
C PRO A 141 -0.71 -16.47 -10.99
N GLY A 142 0.61 -16.63 -11.21
CA GLY A 142 1.37 -17.79 -10.73
C GLY A 142 1.51 -17.88 -9.20
N GLN A 143 1.09 -16.85 -8.46
CA GLN A 143 1.09 -16.82 -6.99
C GLN A 143 -0.32 -16.73 -6.40
N ALA A 144 -1.33 -16.51 -7.23
CA ALA A 144 -2.73 -16.50 -6.79
C ALA A 144 -3.17 -17.86 -6.19
N PRO A 145 -4.22 -17.91 -5.35
CA PRO A 145 -5.00 -16.78 -4.90
C PRO A 145 -4.34 -15.99 -3.74
N PHE A 146 -4.79 -14.73 -3.56
CA PHE A 146 -4.35 -13.83 -2.51
C PHE A 146 -5.47 -13.55 -1.51
N ASP A 147 -5.14 -13.51 -0.21
CA ASP A 147 -6.07 -13.12 0.85
C ASP A 147 -6.32 -11.61 0.85
N GLY A 148 -5.40 -10.86 0.28
CA GLY A 148 -5.53 -9.43 0.10
C GLY A 148 -4.71 -8.91 -1.09
N ILE A 149 -5.22 -7.86 -1.71
CA ILE A 149 -4.53 -7.12 -2.76
C ILE A 149 -4.62 -5.63 -2.42
N ILE A 150 -3.50 -4.93 -2.45
CA ILE A 150 -3.43 -3.48 -2.26
C ILE A 150 -2.85 -2.85 -3.53
N VAL A 151 -3.47 -1.79 -4.04
CA VAL A 151 -3.00 -1.11 -5.26
C VAL A 151 -2.69 0.34 -4.94
N ALA A 152 -1.43 0.73 -5.13
CA ALA A 152 -0.92 2.07 -4.82
C ALA A 152 -0.86 3.01 -6.04
N ALA A 153 -1.67 2.74 -7.05
CA ALA A 153 -1.86 3.55 -8.24
C ALA A 153 -3.30 3.43 -8.73
N ALA A 154 -3.85 4.43 -9.40
CA ALA A 154 -5.26 4.47 -9.77
C ALA A 154 -5.47 4.11 -11.24
N PRO A 155 -6.11 2.98 -11.58
CA PRO A 155 -6.66 2.74 -12.91
C PRO A 155 -7.97 3.51 -13.11
N ALA A 156 -8.36 3.73 -14.38
CA ALA A 156 -9.68 4.28 -14.70
C ALA A 156 -10.80 3.33 -14.28
N GLU A 157 -10.59 2.02 -14.47
CA GLU A 157 -11.50 0.93 -14.11
C GLU A 157 -10.73 -0.18 -13.39
N VAL A 158 -11.40 -0.95 -12.54
CA VAL A 158 -10.77 -2.04 -11.78
C VAL A 158 -10.30 -3.14 -12.72
N PRO A 159 -9.01 -3.51 -12.72
CA PRO A 159 -8.53 -4.63 -13.52
C PRO A 159 -9.18 -5.95 -13.07
N THR A 160 -9.89 -6.62 -13.99
CA THR A 160 -10.56 -7.91 -13.72
C THR A 160 -9.56 -8.96 -13.23
N ALA A 161 -8.35 -8.95 -13.79
CA ALA A 161 -7.28 -9.86 -13.40
C ALA A 161 -6.92 -9.77 -11.90
N LEU A 162 -7.05 -8.61 -11.27
CA LEU A 162 -6.81 -8.46 -9.83
C LEU A 162 -7.97 -9.04 -9.01
N LEU A 163 -9.20 -8.80 -9.47
CA LEU A 163 -10.37 -9.39 -8.83
C LEU A 163 -10.32 -10.92 -8.89
N ASP A 164 -9.99 -11.49 -10.04
CA ASP A 164 -9.93 -12.94 -10.25
C ASP A 164 -8.86 -13.65 -9.39
N GLN A 165 -7.84 -12.90 -8.96
CA GLN A 165 -6.77 -13.40 -8.11
C GLN A 165 -7.07 -13.34 -6.60
N LEU A 166 -8.26 -12.88 -6.17
CA LEU A 166 -8.68 -12.92 -4.77
C LEU A 166 -9.12 -14.32 -4.34
N SER A 167 -8.72 -14.74 -3.16
CA SER A 167 -9.32 -15.89 -2.46
C SER A 167 -10.74 -15.57 -1.98
N GLU A 168 -11.51 -16.59 -1.63
CA GLU A 168 -12.79 -16.38 -0.93
C GLU A 168 -12.55 -15.67 0.41
N GLY A 169 -13.33 -14.64 0.71
CA GLY A 169 -13.11 -13.74 1.83
C GLY A 169 -11.99 -12.70 1.61
N GLY A 170 -11.23 -12.83 0.52
CA GLY A 170 -10.13 -11.92 0.18
C GLY A 170 -10.62 -10.50 -0.18
N ARG A 171 -9.76 -9.51 0.08
CA ARG A 171 -10.06 -8.09 -0.13
C ARG A 171 -9.11 -7.46 -1.13
N LEU A 172 -9.65 -6.67 -2.06
CA LEU A 172 -8.89 -5.76 -2.92
C LEU A 172 -9.14 -4.32 -2.48
N ILE A 173 -8.07 -3.61 -2.09
CA ILE A 173 -8.11 -2.18 -1.76
C ILE A 173 -7.46 -1.42 -2.91
N ILE A 174 -8.24 -0.61 -3.62
CA ILE A 174 -7.80 0.02 -4.86
C ILE A 174 -8.40 1.43 -5.03
N PRO A 175 -7.60 2.45 -5.39
CA PRO A 175 -8.14 3.72 -5.88
C PRO A 175 -8.60 3.55 -7.32
N VAL A 176 -9.76 4.06 -7.67
CA VAL A 176 -10.35 3.93 -9.03
C VAL A 176 -10.94 5.25 -9.47
N GLY A 177 -10.73 5.61 -10.72
CA GLY A 177 -11.33 6.77 -11.36
C GLY A 177 -10.31 7.69 -12.03
N PRO A 178 -10.80 8.72 -12.74
CA PRO A 178 -9.95 9.69 -13.41
C PRO A 178 -9.17 10.56 -12.42
N ALA A 179 -8.06 11.14 -12.86
CA ALA A 179 -7.24 12.01 -12.04
C ALA A 179 -8.10 13.13 -11.38
N GLY A 180 -7.94 13.31 -10.07
CA GLY A 180 -8.69 14.29 -9.27
C GLY A 180 -10.10 13.86 -8.85
N GLN A 181 -10.60 12.70 -9.31
CA GLN A 181 -11.92 12.16 -8.97
C GLN A 181 -11.85 10.65 -8.68
N GLN A 182 -10.91 10.26 -7.83
CA GLN A 182 -10.68 8.85 -7.50
C GLN A 182 -11.35 8.50 -6.19
N ASP A 183 -12.06 7.37 -6.18
CA ASP A 183 -12.58 6.73 -4.99
C ASP A 183 -11.65 5.59 -4.56
N LEU A 184 -11.25 5.57 -3.29
CA LEU A 184 -10.65 4.39 -2.67
C LEU A 184 -11.78 3.41 -2.35
N VAL A 185 -11.70 2.21 -2.91
CA VAL A 185 -12.73 1.18 -2.75
C VAL A 185 -12.14 -0.12 -2.22
N CYS A 186 -12.95 -0.83 -1.45
CA CYS A 186 -12.70 -2.19 -1.01
C CYS A 186 -13.66 -3.14 -1.76
N TYR A 187 -13.11 -4.13 -2.44
CA TYR A 187 -13.87 -5.27 -2.94
C TYR A 187 -13.58 -6.47 -2.05
N THR A 188 -14.63 -7.15 -1.60
CA THR A 188 -14.52 -8.41 -0.88
C THR A 188 -15.11 -9.52 -1.72
N ARG A 189 -14.35 -10.58 -1.98
CA ARG A 189 -14.87 -11.78 -2.64
C ARG A 189 -15.70 -12.58 -1.63
N THR A 190 -16.95 -12.86 -1.96
CA THR A 190 -17.86 -13.67 -1.16
C THR A 190 -18.36 -14.86 -2.00
N ALA A 191 -19.00 -15.82 -1.37
CA ALA A 191 -19.63 -16.94 -2.09
C ALA A 191 -20.68 -16.48 -3.12
N ASP A 192 -21.33 -15.33 -2.87
CA ASP A 192 -22.39 -14.77 -3.73
C ASP A 192 -21.83 -13.78 -4.80
N GLY A 193 -20.50 -13.55 -4.82
CA GLY A 193 -19.84 -12.63 -5.75
C GLY A 193 -18.96 -11.58 -5.07
N LEU A 194 -18.88 -10.39 -5.65
CA LEU A 194 -18.04 -9.30 -5.16
C LEU A 194 -18.89 -8.23 -4.45
N LYS A 195 -18.60 -8.01 -3.17
CA LYS A 195 -19.15 -6.87 -2.41
C LYS A 195 -18.23 -5.68 -2.59
N ARG A 196 -18.77 -4.52 -2.97
CA ARG A 196 -18.05 -3.24 -3.10
C ARG A 196 -18.42 -2.29 -1.96
N GLU A 197 -17.40 -1.67 -1.36
CA GLU A 197 -17.55 -0.62 -0.35
C GLU A 197 -16.64 0.56 -0.70
N GLN A 198 -17.17 1.79 -0.67
CA GLN A 198 -16.37 3.00 -0.83
C GLN A 198 -15.82 3.42 0.52
N LEU A 199 -14.48 3.58 0.60
CA LEU A 199 -13.79 3.93 1.85
C LEU A 199 -13.60 5.45 1.97
N SER A 200 -13.13 6.11 0.90
CA SER A 200 -12.84 7.54 0.88
C SER A 200 -12.62 8.06 -0.54
N ARG A 201 -12.53 9.40 -0.68
CA ARG A 201 -11.95 10.04 -1.87
C ARG A 201 -10.45 10.20 -1.69
N VAL A 202 -9.68 9.97 -2.76
CA VAL A 202 -8.21 9.99 -2.74
C VAL A 202 -7.65 10.58 -4.03
N SER A 203 -6.33 10.79 -4.05
CA SER A 203 -5.59 11.18 -5.26
C SER A 203 -4.31 10.36 -5.34
N PHE A 204 -4.24 9.50 -6.34
CA PHE A 204 -3.09 8.66 -6.65
C PHE A 204 -2.53 8.98 -8.03
N VAL A 205 -1.28 8.61 -8.25
CA VAL A 205 -0.69 8.52 -9.59
C VAL A 205 -1.45 7.48 -10.42
N PRO A 206 -1.52 7.61 -11.76
CA PRO A 206 -2.21 6.62 -12.59
C PRO A 206 -1.53 5.26 -12.54
N LEU A 207 -2.34 4.19 -12.55
CA LEU A 207 -1.86 2.86 -12.90
C LEU A 207 -1.60 2.83 -14.40
N VAL A 208 -0.41 2.44 -14.83
CA VAL A 208 0.03 2.46 -16.23
C VAL A 208 0.41 1.05 -16.66
N GLU A 209 -0.06 0.65 -17.84
CA GLU A 209 0.26 -0.65 -18.43
C GLU A 209 1.74 -0.80 -18.80
N GLY A 210 2.21 -2.02 -18.81
CA GLY A 210 3.57 -2.37 -19.18
C GLY A 210 4.63 -2.01 -18.14
N THR A 211 5.89 -2.16 -18.53
CA THR A 211 7.08 -1.84 -17.71
C THR A 211 7.77 -0.59 -18.21
N GLY A 212 8.45 0.13 -17.34
CA GLY A 212 9.23 1.34 -17.61
C GLY A 212 10.66 1.21 -17.14
#